data_53d7792a8335e909d2533626e56d48d0
#
_entry.id   53d7792a8335e909d2533626e56d48d0
#
_cell.length_a   1.000
_cell.length_b   1.000
_cell.length_c   1.000
_cell.angle_alpha   90.00
_cell.angle_beta   90.00
_cell.angle_gamma   90.00
#
_symmetry.space_group_name_H-M   'P 1'
#
loop_
_entity.id
_entity.type
_entity.pdbx_description
1 polymer ?
#
loop_
_entity_poly.entity_id
_entity_poly.type
_entity_poly.pdbx_seq_one_letter_code
_entity_poly.pdbx_strand_id
1 'polypeptide(L)'
;MNSSTKLRNVNIPIRLLYQLLANSEYNGRHFFTRQDVQNQKIDLLGLLLLLTAMLTWASSFIALKSAIGPLGPMSVVFGRMVIASLCFVYFIKGFLKLEFTKKDIKYILLMTAFEPCLYFIFEAKALQYTTASQAGMITSMMPLMTAIGAAIALKEVITKKVIIGSLLAVVGAVWLSLSAQSSEHASNPLLGNFLEFCAMICGAWYAIAIRYLTQRFSALFLTAVQAFVGAIFFLPLAIWEYNTLNMTLNTEVILWILYLGIVVTIGGYGMFNLALSRIEASRASVFVNLIPVFTVILAYLFLGEVLKPVELIASGVILCGVVISQLPEIKSRKKKGV
;
A
#
# COMPACT_ATOMS: atom_id res chain seq x y z
N MET A 1 -38.27 -17.82 -2.93
CA MET A 1 -38.20 -18.94 -2.01
C MET A 1 -36.79 -19.07 -1.49
N ASN A 2 -36.65 -18.71 -0.29
CA ASN A 2 -35.65 -18.93 0.75
C ASN A 2 -34.37 -19.71 0.45
N SER A 3 -33.24 -18.98 0.38
CA SER A 3 -31.86 -19.50 0.50
C SER A 3 -31.18 -19.12 1.82
N SER A 4 -31.94 -18.86 2.89
CA SER A 4 -31.42 -18.31 4.16
C SER A 4 -31.08 -19.34 5.24
N THR A 5 -30.97 -20.64 4.92
CA THR A 5 -30.91 -21.67 5.98
C THR A 5 -29.65 -22.55 6.02
N LYS A 6 -28.52 -22.18 5.38
CA LYS A 6 -27.33 -23.05 5.36
C LYS A 6 -26.02 -22.48 5.95
N LEU A 7 -26.07 -21.41 6.75
CA LEU A 7 -24.85 -20.78 7.31
C LEU A 7 -24.80 -20.83 8.85
N ARG A 8 -25.38 -21.82 9.51
CA ARG A 8 -25.43 -21.85 10.99
C ARG A 8 -24.18 -22.39 11.70
N ASN A 9 -23.18 -22.96 10.99
CA ASN A 9 -22.01 -23.60 11.63
C ASN A 9 -20.65 -23.13 11.09
N VAL A 10 -20.49 -21.85 10.76
CA VAL A 10 -19.18 -21.28 10.43
C VAL A 10 -18.63 -20.57 11.66
N ASN A 11 -17.41 -20.93 12.09
CA ASN A 11 -16.71 -20.35 13.23
C ASN A 11 -16.74 -18.83 13.22
N ILE A 12 -17.00 -18.21 14.38
CA ILE A 12 -17.16 -16.77 14.59
C ILE A 12 -16.09 -15.90 13.91
N PRO A 13 -14.78 -16.24 13.89
CA PRO A 13 -13.78 -15.42 13.23
C PRO A 13 -13.91 -15.37 11.68
N ILE A 14 -14.32 -16.49 11.06
CA ILE A 14 -14.50 -16.58 9.60
C ILE A 14 -15.77 -15.84 9.17
N ARG A 15 -16.81 -15.86 10.01
CA ARG A 15 -18.06 -15.15 9.77
C ARG A 15 -17.88 -13.63 9.90
N LEU A 16 -17.06 -13.20 10.84
CA LEU A 16 -16.69 -11.78 11.01
C LEU A 16 -15.90 -11.27 9.80
N LEU A 17 -14.90 -12.04 9.36
CA LEU A 17 -14.11 -11.73 8.16
C LEU A 17 -15.00 -11.67 6.92
N TYR A 18 -15.94 -12.62 6.77
CA TYR A 18 -16.91 -12.63 5.68
C TYR A 18 -17.84 -11.40 5.72
N GLN A 19 -18.34 -11.01 6.89
CA GLN A 19 -19.16 -9.81 7.05
C GLN A 19 -18.36 -8.51 6.81
N LEU A 20 -17.10 -8.47 7.23
CA LEU A 20 -16.20 -7.34 7.01
C LEU A 20 -15.87 -7.16 5.52
N LEU A 21 -15.71 -8.27 4.79
CA LEU A 21 -15.34 -8.28 3.38
C LEU A 21 -16.55 -8.25 2.42
N ALA A 22 -17.69 -8.84 2.80
CA ALA A 22 -18.91 -8.86 1.99
C ALA A 22 -19.72 -7.56 2.10
N ASN A 23 -19.64 -6.83 3.22
CA ASN A 23 -20.25 -5.48 3.33
C ASN A 23 -19.51 -4.40 2.52
N SER A 24 -18.44 -4.74 1.80
CA SER A 24 -17.80 -3.87 0.82
C SER A 24 -18.55 -3.83 -0.53
N GLU A 25 -19.79 -4.33 -0.62
CA GLU A 25 -20.67 -4.03 -1.75
C GLU A 25 -20.97 -2.53 -1.73
N TYR A 26 -20.13 -1.81 -2.45
CA TYR A 26 -20.26 -0.38 -2.69
C TYR A 26 -21.52 -0.15 -3.53
N ASN A 27 -22.60 0.17 -2.84
CA ASN A 27 -23.81 0.68 -3.48
C ASN A 27 -23.50 2.11 -3.98
N GLY A 28 -22.94 2.19 -5.17
CA GLY A 28 -22.57 3.45 -5.81
C GLY A 28 -23.81 4.25 -6.22
N ARG A 29 -24.38 4.98 -5.30
CA ARG A 29 -25.22 6.18 -5.53
C ARG A 29 -25.63 6.83 -4.20
N HIS A 30 -24.72 7.54 -3.55
CA HIS A 30 -25.10 8.69 -2.72
C HIS A 30 -24.08 9.81 -2.96
N PHE A 31 -24.47 10.78 -3.79
CA PHE A 31 -23.85 12.10 -3.76
C PHE A 31 -24.22 12.72 -2.43
N PHE A 32 -23.24 12.82 -1.50
CA PHE A 32 -23.41 13.53 -0.27
C PHE A 32 -23.70 15.00 -0.55
N THR A 33 -24.76 15.55 0.06
CA THR A 33 -25.08 16.96 -0.03
C THR A 33 -24.19 17.75 0.96
N ARG A 34 -24.02 19.05 0.71
CA ARG A 34 -23.22 19.95 1.56
C ARG A 34 -23.68 19.99 3.04
N GLN A 35 -24.89 19.58 3.33
CA GLN A 35 -25.47 19.50 4.69
C GLN A 35 -25.01 18.26 5.46
N ASP A 36 -24.65 17.17 4.76
CA ASP A 36 -24.17 15.94 5.39
C ASP A 36 -22.76 16.13 6.00
N VAL A 37 -21.99 17.09 5.48
CA VAL A 37 -20.61 17.38 5.91
C VAL A 37 -20.57 18.12 7.27
N GLN A 38 -21.62 18.87 7.64
CA GLN A 38 -21.64 19.70 8.85
C GLN A 38 -22.05 18.96 10.15
N ASN A 39 -22.65 17.76 10.06
CA ASN A 39 -23.18 17.02 11.20
C ASN A 39 -22.57 15.62 11.39
N GLN A 40 -21.47 15.27 10.71
CA GLN A 40 -20.85 13.96 10.91
C GLN A 40 -20.18 13.89 12.28
N LYS A 41 -20.81 13.14 13.21
CA LYS A 41 -20.14 12.63 14.39
C LYS A 41 -18.85 11.91 13.94
N ILE A 42 -17.75 12.17 14.63
CA ILE A 42 -16.46 11.50 14.36
C ILE A 42 -16.71 9.98 14.46
N ASP A 43 -16.56 9.27 13.35
CA ASP A 43 -16.63 7.80 13.34
C ASP A 43 -15.33 7.24 13.92
N LEU A 44 -15.33 7.07 15.23
CA LEU A 44 -14.18 6.59 15.99
C LEU A 44 -13.72 5.21 15.50
N LEU A 45 -14.66 4.32 15.15
CA LEU A 45 -14.32 3.00 14.63
C LEU A 45 -13.62 3.10 13.27
N GLY A 46 -14.12 3.93 12.36
CA GLY A 46 -13.48 4.18 11.08
C GLY A 46 -12.07 4.76 11.22
N LEU A 47 -11.87 5.69 12.15
CA LEU A 47 -10.54 6.24 12.46
C LEU A 47 -9.60 5.19 13.03
N LEU A 48 -10.04 4.35 13.95
CA LEU A 48 -9.25 3.27 14.53
C LEU A 48 -8.85 2.24 13.46
N LEU A 49 -9.76 1.88 12.55
CA LEU A 49 -9.48 0.98 11.43
C LEU A 49 -8.41 1.57 10.50
N LEU A 50 -8.48 2.88 10.18
CA LEU A 50 -7.45 3.55 9.38
C LEU A 50 -6.09 3.56 10.09
N LEU A 51 -6.04 3.96 11.35
CA LEU A 51 -4.81 3.98 12.12
C LEU A 51 -4.17 2.59 12.20
N THR A 52 -4.99 1.56 12.46
CA THR A 52 -4.51 0.18 12.53
C THR A 52 -4.01 -0.31 11.16
N ALA A 53 -4.70 0.02 10.07
CA ALA A 53 -4.24 -0.31 8.73
C ALA A 53 -2.91 0.36 8.39
N MET A 54 -2.74 1.66 8.71
CA MET A 54 -1.47 2.38 8.47
C MET A 54 -0.33 1.82 9.31
N LEU A 55 -0.59 1.49 10.58
CA LEU A 55 0.37 0.84 11.46
C LEU A 55 0.77 -0.55 10.92
N THR A 56 -0.20 -1.32 10.44
CA THR A 56 0.03 -2.64 9.84
C THR A 56 0.88 -2.54 8.57
N TRP A 57 0.62 -1.56 7.71
CA TRP A 57 1.45 -1.35 6.51
C TRP A 57 2.84 -0.81 6.85
N ALA A 58 2.95 0.08 7.83
CA ALA A 58 4.26 0.53 8.33
C ALA A 58 5.11 -0.63 8.88
N SER A 59 4.49 -1.53 9.63
CA SER A 59 5.19 -2.71 10.19
C SER A 59 5.63 -3.73 9.13
N SER A 60 5.05 -3.67 7.92
CA SER A 60 5.49 -4.55 6.82
C SER A 60 6.94 -4.30 6.41
N PHE A 61 7.43 -3.06 6.50
CA PHE A 61 8.83 -2.73 6.24
C PHE A 61 9.77 -3.43 7.20
N ILE A 62 9.39 -3.50 8.48
CA ILE A 62 10.16 -4.19 9.54
C ILE A 62 10.17 -5.69 9.27
N ALA A 63 8.99 -6.28 9.06
CA ALA A 63 8.83 -7.70 8.80
C ALA A 63 9.58 -8.14 7.53
N LEU A 64 9.47 -7.36 6.45
CA LEU A 64 10.14 -7.63 5.19
C LEU A 64 11.67 -7.51 5.35
N LYS A 65 12.16 -6.45 6.00
CA LYS A 65 13.59 -6.25 6.28
C LYS A 65 14.18 -7.40 7.10
N SER A 66 13.46 -7.86 8.14
CA SER A 66 13.89 -8.98 8.99
C SER A 66 13.92 -10.33 8.25
N ALA A 67 12.99 -10.56 7.34
CA ALA A 67 12.89 -11.82 6.62
C ALA A 67 13.82 -11.93 5.41
N ILE A 68 14.19 -10.80 4.78
CA ILE A 68 15.00 -10.77 3.55
C ILE A 68 16.42 -11.31 3.79
N GLY A 69 17.05 -10.99 4.92
CA GLY A 69 18.43 -11.41 5.22
C GLY A 69 18.61 -12.94 5.12
N PRO A 70 17.81 -13.74 5.83
CA PRO A 70 17.91 -15.20 5.81
C PRO A 70 17.42 -15.88 4.52
N LEU A 71 16.41 -15.32 3.83
CA LEU A 71 15.74 -16.02 2.71
C LEU A 71 15.95 -15.38 1.34
N GLY A 72 16.41 -14.14 1.29
CA GLY A 72 16.38 -13.36 0.06
C GLY A 72 15.01 -12.72 -0.24
N PRO A 73 15.03 -11.59 -0.99
CA PRO A 73 13.85 -10.75 -1.18
C PRO A 73 12.72 -11.41 -1.98
N MET A 74 13.05 -12.15 -3.05
CA MET A 74 12.02 -12.75 -3.91
C MET A 74 11.33 -13.92 -3.22
N SER A 75 12.07 -14.70 -2.42
CA SER A 75 11.53 -15.83 -1.66
C SER A 75 10.61 -15.39 -0.54
N VAL A 76 10.89 -14.28 0.12
CA VAL A 76 10.00 -13.69 1.13
C VAL A 76 8.70 -13.21 0.48
N VAL A 77 8.79 -12.50 -0.64
CA VAL A 77 7.59 -12.03 -1.37
C VAL A 77 6.79 -13.22 -1.91
N PHE A 78 7.45 -14.24 -2.45
CA PHE A 78 6.78 -15.48 -2.87
C PHE A 78 6.00 -16.12 -1.71
N GLY A 79 6.65 -16.34 -0.56
CA GLY A 79 6.01 -16.91 0.63
C GLY A 79 4.80 -16.10 1.08
N ARG A 80 4.92 -14.77 1.16
CA ARG A 80 3.81 -13.84 1.47
C ARG A 80 2.64 -14.02 0.50
N MET A 81 2.90 -14.10 -0.82
CA MET A 81 1.86 -14.25 -1.83
C MET A 81 1.20 -15.63 -1.77
N VAL A 82 1.97 -16.70 -1.52
CA VAL A 82 1.42 -18.05 -1.35
C VAL A 82 0.50 -18.12 -0.14
N ILE A 83 0.92 -17.61 1.02
CA ILE A 83 0.08 -17.59 2.23
C ILE A 83 -1.23 -16.82 1.99
N ALA A 84 -1.13 -15.63 1.38
CA ALA A 84 -2.32 -14.86 1.02
C ALA A 84 -3.23 -15.63 0.04
N SER A 85 -2.66 -16.25 -0.99
CA SER A 85 -3.40 -17.06 -1.97
C SER A 85 -4.16 -18.21 -1.32
N LEU A 86 -3.53 -18.95 -0.40
CA LEU A 86 -4.15 -20.06 0.33
C LEU A 86 -5.39 -19.59 1.11
N CYS A 87 -5.33 -18.41 1.73
CA CYS A 87 -6.48 -17.83 2.41
C CYS A 87 -7.63 -17.48 1.45
N PHE A 88 -7.32 -17.10 0.20
CA PHE A 88 -8.33 -16.75 -0.82
C PHE A 88 -8.90 -17.95 -1.57
N VAL A 89 -8.32 -19.15 -1.49
CA VAL A 89 -8.84 -20.37 -2.14
C VAL A 89 -10.28 -20.64 -1.76
N TYR A 90 -10.67 -20.38 -0.52
CA TYR A 90 -12.05 -20.54 -0.04
C TYR A 90 -13.08 -19.77 -0.88
N PHE A 91 -12.71 -18.60 -1.41
CA PHE A 91 -13.58 -17.70 -2.16
C PHE A 91 -13.56 -17.93 -3.67
N ILE A 92 -12.69 -18.82 -4.18
CA ILE A 92 -12.44 -19.00 -5.62
C ILE A 92 -13.71 -19.32 -6.42
N LYS A 93 -14.64 -20.13 -5.84
CA LYS A 93 -15.92 -20.48 -6.48
C LYS A 93 -16.81 -19.28 -6.74
N GLY A 94 -16.72 -18.22 -5.91
CA GLY A 94 -17.41 -16.95 -6.10
C GLY A 94 -16.78 -16.12 -7.21
N PHE A 95 -15.46 -16.14 -7.29
CA PHE A 95 -14.69 -15.39 -8.29
C PHE A 95 -14.87 -15.91 -9.71
N LEU A 96 -15.01 -17.24 -9.88
CA LEU A 96 -15.22 -17.88 -11.18
C LEU A 96 -16.58 -17.54 -11.85
N LYS A 97 -17.50 -16.94 -11.10
CA LYS A 97 -18.81 -16.52 -11.62
C LYS A 97 -18.81 -15.07 -12.16
N LEU A 98 -17.68 -14.37 -12.02
CA LEU A 98 -17.58 -12.98 -12.46
C LEU A 98 -17.40 -12.92 -13.98
N GLU A 99 -18.11 -11.97 -14.60
CA GLU A 99 -17.98 -11.70 -16.03
C GLU A 99 -16.96 -10.60 -16.28
N PHE A 100 -16.08 -10.83 -17.25
CA PHE A 100 -15.00 -9.92 -17.61
C PHE A 100 -15.16 -9.37 -19.02
N THR A 101 -15.02 -8.07 -19.18
CA THR A 101 -14.84 -7.43 -20.49
C THR A 101 -13.36 -7.40 -20.87
N LYS A 102 -13.05 -7.22 -22.17
CA LYS A 102 -11.66 -7.02 -22.64
C LYS A 102 -10.96 -5.86 -21.93
N LYS A 103 -11.74 -4.82 -21.58
CA LYS A 103 -11.24 -3.66 -20.84
C LYS A 103 -10.85 -4.02 -19.40
N ASP A 104 -11.67 -4.84 -18.72
CA ASP A 104 -11.37 -5.31 -17.36
C ASP A 104 -10.08 -6.13 -17.34
N ILE A 105 -9.92 -7.07 -18.27
CA ILE A 105 -8.71 -7.88 -18.40
C ILE A 105 -7.47 -6.99 -18.59
N LYS A 106 -7.56 -5.97 -19.45
CA LYS A 106 -6.46 -5.01 -19.66
C LYS A 106 -6.08 -4.31 -18.35
N TYR A 107 -7.05 -3.82 -17.58
CA TYR A 107 -6.77 -3.13 -16.32
C TYR A 107 -6.33 -4.09 -15.20
N ILE A 108 -6.83 -5.34 -15.18
CA ILE A 108 -6.33 -6.38 -14.27
C ILE A 108 -4.87 -6.69 -14.56
N LEU A 109 -4.50 -6.89 -15.83
CA LEU A 109 -3.11 -7.11 -16.22
C LEU A 109 -2.22 -5.91 -15.88
N LEU A 110 -2.68 -4.69 -16.11
CA LEU A 110 -1.94 -3.48 -15.73
C LEU A 110 -1.78 -3.40 -14.21
N MET A 111 -2.84 -3.61 -13.45
CA MET A 111 -2.83 -3.63 -11.99
C MET A 111 -1.81 -4.64 -11.46
N THR A 112 -1.88 -5.90 -11.91
CA THR A 112 -1.00 -6.97 -11.41
C THR A 112 0.44 -6.85 -11.87
N ALA A 113 0.70 -6.31 -13.06
CA ALA A 113 2.06 -6.05 -13.54
C ALA A 113 2.76 -4.98 -12.68
N PHE A 114 2.05 -3.90 -12.32
CA PHE A 114 2.61 -2.88 -11.45
C PHE A 114 2.66 -3.32 -9.99
N GLU A 115 1.57 -3.89 -9.46
CA GLU A 115 1.52 -4.44 -8.10
C GLU A 115 0.69 -5.73 -8.10
N PRO A 116 1.28 -6.87 -7.78
CA PRO A 116 2.47 -7.11 -6.97
C PRO A 116 3.80 -7.23 -7.74
N CYS A 117 3.82 -7.41 -9.08
CA CYS A 117 5.03 -7.85 -9.76
C CYS A 117 6.19 -6.85 -9.63
N LEU A 118 6.09 -5.69 -10.28
CA LEU A 118 7.19 -4.72 -10.30
C LEU A 118 7.40 -4.03 -8.94
N TYR A 119 6.32 -3.62 -8.28
CA TYR A 119 6.38 -2.95 -6.99
C TYR A 119 7.18 -3.77 -5.98
N PHE A 120 6.82 -5.03 -5.76
CA PHE A 120 7.51 -5.85 -4.75
C PHE A 120 8.93 -6.26 -5.15
N ILE A 121 9.26 -6.31 -6.45
CA ILE A 121 10.67 -6.44 -6.85
C ILE A 121 11.45 -5.24 -6.35
N PHE A 122 10.97 -4.02 -6.63
CA PHE A 122 11.66 -2.80 -6.27
C PHE A 122 11.72 -2.60 -4.74
N GLU A 123 10.59 -2.75 -4.03
CA GLU A 123 10.52 -2.61 -2.57
C GLU A 123 11.42 -3.62 -1.85
N ALA A 124 11.31 -4.91 -2.20
CA ALA A 124 12.10 -5.94 -1.55
C ALA A 124 13.61 -5.79 -1.84
N LYS A 125 13.96 -5.39 -3.07
CA LYS A 125 15.35 -5.05 -3.41
C LYS A 125 15.81 -3.75 -2.72
N ALA A 126 14.96 -2.75 -2.61
CA ALA A 126 15.27 -1.52 -1.87
C ALA A 126 15.71 -1.84 -0.45
N LEU A 127 14.95 -2.66 0.26
CA LEU A 127 15.22 -3.04 1.64
C LEU A 127 16.49 -3.91 1.83
N GLN A 128 17.05 -4.49 0.77
CA GLN A 128 18.40 -5.06 0.84
C GLN A 128 19.49 -3.99 0.97
N TYR A 129 19.27 -2.81 0.40
CA TYR A 129 20.30 -1.78 0.24
C TYR A 129 20.11 -0.56 1.14
N THR A 130 18.89 -0.31 1.63
CA THR A 130 18.57 0.83 2.51
C THR A 130 17.93 0.38 3.82
N THR A 131 17.76 1.30 4.77
CA THR A 131 17.06 1.05 6.03
C THR A 131 15.54 1.05 5.83
N ALA A 132 14.80 0.39 6.73
CA ALA A 132 13.34 0.43 6.74
C ALA A 132 12.82 1.86 6.96
N SER A 133 13.50 2.63 7.79
CA SER A 133 13.20 4.05 8.05
C SER A 133 13.27 4.90 6.79
N GLN A 134 14.34 4.76 5.99
CA GLN A 134 14.52 5.54 4.76
C GLN A 134 13.53 5.11 3.68
N ALA A 135 13.33 3.81 3.46
CA ALA A 135 12.33 3.28 2.55
C ALA A 135 10.93 3.82 2.90
N GLY A 136 10.54 3.74 4.18
CA GLY A 136 9.26 4.27 4.66
C GLY A 136 9.10 5.78 4.42
N MET A 137 10.17 6.57 4.52
CA MET A 137 10.11 8.00 4.19
C MET A 137 9.89 8.24 2.69
N ILE A 138 10.56 7.49 1.81
CA ILE A 138 10.37 7.58 0.36
C ILE A 138 8.94 7.17 -0.03
N THR A 139 8.32 6.21 0.67
CA THR A 139 6.93 5.79 0.44
C THR A 139 5.93 6.93 0.53
N SER A 140 6.22 7.98 1.31
CA SER A 140 5.37 9.18 1.37
C SER A 140 5.22 9.91 0.03
N MET A 141 6.08 9.64 -0.95
CA MET A 141 5.99 10.21 -2.30
C MET A 141 4.89 9.55 -3.17
N MET A 142 4.33 8.42 -2.75
CA MET A 142 3.33 7.70 -3.54
C MET A 142 2.09 8.54 -3.92
N PRO A 143 1.45 9.32 -3.02
CA PRO A 143 0.33 10.18 -3.40
C PRO A 143 0.69 11.22 -4.45
N LEU A 144 1.92 11.72 -4.40
CA LEU A 144 2.46 12.67 -5.35
C LEU A 144 2.64 12.04 -6.73
N MET A 145 3.27 10.85 -6.79
CA MET A 145 3.41 10.10 -8.03
C MET A 145 2.04 9.73 -8.62
N THR A 146 1.06 9.42 -7.76
CA THR A 146 -0.32 9.16 -8.18
C THR A 146 -0.97 10.41 -8.81
N ALA A 147 -0.77 11.61 -8.25
CA ALA A 147 -1.29 12.85 -8.81
C ALA A 147 -0.66 13.16 -10.18
N ILE A 148 0.65 12.97 -10.33
CA ILE A 148 1.35 13.13 -11.61
C ILE A 148 0.88 12.08 -12.63
N GLY A 149 0.79 10.82 -12.23
CA GLY A 149 0.29 9.73 -13.08
C GLY A 149 -1.14 9.96 -13.55
N ALA A 150 -2.03 10.44 -12.68
CA ALA A 150 -3.42 10.79 -13.02
C ALA A 150 -3.46 11.97 -14.02
N ALA A 151 -2.60 12.98 -13.86
CA ALA A 151 -2.50 14.08 -14.82
C ALA A 151 -2.08 13.59 -16.22
N ILE A 152 -1.13 12.67 -16.29
CA ILE A 152 -0.65 12.09 -17.56
C ILE A 152 -1.72 11.17 -18.18
N ALA A 153 -2.28 10.24 -17.40
CA ALA A 153 -3.19 9.21 -17.90
C ALA A 153 -4.62 9.72 -18.15
N LEU A 154 -5.12 10.59 -17.28
CA LEU A 154 -6.49 11.09 -17.28
C LEU A 154 -6.60 12.53 -17.79
N LYS A 155 -5.46 13.15 -18.17
CA LYS A 155 -5.37 14.57 -18.60
C LYS A 155 -5.94 15.54 -17.56
N GLU A 156 -5.78 15.20 -16.29
CA GLU A 156 -6.17 16.08 -15.18
C GLU A 156 -5.18 17.26 -15.08
N VAL A 157 -5.67 18.42 -14.66
CA VAL A 157 -4.83 19.63 -14.54
C VAL A 157 -3.94 19.55 -13.31
N ILE A 158 -2.64 19.62 -13.50
CA ILE A 158 -1.68 19.70 -12.39
C ILE A 158 -1.75 21.11 -11.78
N THR A 159 -2.05 21.19 -10.50
CA THR A 159 -2.11 22.47 -9.78
C THR A 159 -0.69 22.95 -9.44
N LYS A 160 -0.54 24.27 -9.23
CA LYS A 160 0.75 24.87 -8.78
C LYS A 160 1.23 24.25 -7.46
N LYS A 161 0.32 23.89 -6.57
CA LYS A 161 0.64 23.24 -5.28
C LYS A 161 1.24 21.85 -5.48
N VAL A 162 0.70 21.07 -6.42
CA VAL A 162 1.27 19.77 -6.79
C VAL A 162 2.67 19.94 -7.34
N ILE A 163 2.91 20.92 -8.21
CA ILE A 163 4.26 21.19 -8.77
C ILE A 163 5.25 21.56 -7.66
N ILE A 164 4.90 22.56 -6.82
CA ILE A 164 5.78 23.02 -5.74
C ILE A 164 6.02 21.90 -4.73
N GLY A 165 4.96 21.21 -4.31
CA GLY A 165 5.07 20.08 -3.38
C GLY A 165 5.92 18.95 -3.92
N SER A 166 5.80 18.65 -5.24
CA SER A 166 6.62 17.64 -5.91
C SER A 166 8.10 17.99 -5.91
N LEU A 167 8.42 19.22 -6.30
CA LEU A 167 9.81 19.69 -6.32
C LEU A 167 10.43 19.62 -4.92
N LEU A 168 9.69 20.07 -3.90
CA LEU A 168 10.16 20.03 -2.52
C LEU A 168 10.38 18.60 -2.03
N ALA A 169 9.44 17.68 -2.31
CA ALA A 169 9.56 16.26 -1.94
C ALA A 169 10.74 15.59 -2.63
N VAL A 170 10.96 15.87 -3.92
CA VAL A 170 12.12 15.34 -4.67
C VAL A 170 13.43 15.87 -4.09
N VAL A 171 13.52 17.16 -3.79
CA VAL A 171 14.71 17.74 -3.14
C VAL A 171 14.97 17.07 -1.80
N GLY A 172 13.95 16.89 -0.97
CA GLY A 172 14.07 16.18 0.30
C GLY A 172 14.52 14.73 0.15
N ALA A 173 13.97 14.00 -0.84
CA ALA A 173 14.33 12.60 -1.11
C ALA A 173 15.78 12.44 -1.59
N VAL A 174 16.23 13.34 -2.47
CA VAL A 174 17.63 13.40 -2.93
C VAL A 174 18.54 13.73 -1.74
N TRP A 175 18.17 14.72 -0.92
CA TRP A 175 18.95 15.09 0.27
C TRP A 175 19.04 13.94 1.27
N LEU A 176 17.92 13.27 1.59
CA LEU A 176 17.90 12.08 2.44
C LEU A 176 18.86 11.01 1.90
N SER A 177 18.78 10.70 0.60
CA SER A 177 19.59 9.66 -0.03
C SER A 177 21.08 9.99 -0.06
N LEU A 178 21.47 11.26 -0.27
CA LEU A 178 22.85 11.70 -0.28
C LEU A 178 23.44 11.82 1.14
N SER A 179 22.61 12.06 2.15
CA SER A 179 23.04 12.15 3.56
C SER A 179 23.20 10.78 4.20
N ALA A 180 22.61 9.74 3.62
CA ALA A 180 22.65 8.39 4.12
C ALA A 180 24.07 7.80 3.98
N GLN A 181 24.52 7.14 5.05
CA GLN A 181 25.83 6.45 5.05
C GLN A 181 25.61 4.96 4.98
N SER A 182 26.50 4.28 4.26
CA SER A 182 26.51 2.82 4.22
C SER A 182 26.77 2.25 5.62
N SER A 183 26.05 1.19 5.97
CA SER A 183 26.15 0.45 7.23
C SER A 183 25.85 -1.03 6.98
N GLU A 184 26.01 -1.85 8.02
CA GLU A 184 25.64 -3.28 7.94
C GLU A 184 24.17 -3.47 7.54
N HIS A 185 23.27 -2.56 7.95
CA HIS A 185 21.85 -2.60 7.65
C HIS A 185 21.47 -1.88 6.34
N ALA A 186 22.40 -1.14 5.72
CA ALA A 186 22.19 -0.35 4.51
C ALA A 186 23.47 -0.27 3.70
N SER A 187 23.74 -1.30 2.89
CA SER A 187 24.99 -1.40 2.11
C SER A 187 25.12 -0.34 1.01
N ASN A 188 24.02 0.11 0.44
CA ASN A 188 23.98 1.15 -0.59
C ASN A 188 22.67 1.94 -0.52
N PRO A 189 22.52 2.89 0.45
CA PRO A 189 21.27 3.61 0.67
C PRO A 189 20.79 4.39 -0.56
N LEU A 190 21.71 4.92 -1.38
CA LEU A 190 21.34 5.65 -2.59
C LEU A 190 20.61 4.75 -3.59
N LEU A 191 21.14 3.55 -3.84
CA LEU A 191 20.50 2.56 -4.70
C LEU A 191 19.16 2.09 -4.09
N GLY A 192 19.16 1.80 -2.79
CA GLY A 192 17.95 1.35 -2.10
C GLY A 192 16.82 2.39 -2.16
N ASN A 193 17.12 3.65 -1.87
CA ASN A 193 16.14 4.74 -1.93
C ASN A 193 15.65 4.99 -3.37
N PHE A 194 16.53 4.84 -4.38
CA PHE A 194 16.12 4.93 -5.79
C PHE A 194 15.19 3.77 -6.18
N LEU A 195 15.46 2.54 -5.73
CA LEU A 195 14.58 1.40 -5.98
C LEU A 195 13.22 1.58 -5.31
N GLU A 196 13.20 2.10 -4.07
CA GLU A 196 11.94 2.43 -3.39
C GLU A 196 11.15 3.52 -4.13
N PHE A 197 11.82 4.53 -4.67
CA PHE A 197 11.17 5.52 -5.52
C PHE A 197 10.57 4.89 -6.79
N CYS A 198 11.24 3.91 -7.41
CA CYS A 198 10.68 3.14 -8.53
C CYS A 198 9.43 2.33 -8.09
N ALA A 199 9.43 1.76 -6.88
CA ALA A 199 8.26 1.12 -6.32
C ALA A 199 7.09 2.12 -6.19
N MET A 200 7.33 3.36 -5.75
CA MET A 200 6.29 4.41 -5.68
C MET A 200 5.69 4.76 -7.03
N ILE A 201 6.50 4.78 -8.08
CA ILE A 201 5.99 4.94 -9.46
C ILE A 201 5.08 3.76 -9.84
N CYS A 202 5.47 2.53 -9.53
CA CYS A 202 4.63 1.35 -9.77
C CYS A 202 3.32 1.42 -8.97
N GLY A 203 3.38 1.77 -7.68
CA GLY A 203 2.20 1.97 -6.83
C GLY A 203 1.25 3.05 -7.36
N ALA A 204 1.78 4.13 -7.95
CA ALA A 204 0.96 5.16 -8.58
C ALA A 204 0.17 4.62 -9.80
N TRP A 205 0.80 3.86 -10.68
CA TRP A 205 0.11 3.24 -11.81
C TRP A 205 -0.88 2.16 -11.37
N TYR A 206 -0.54 1.39 -10.34
CA TYR A 206 -1.48 0.50 -9.68
C TYR A 206 -2.71 1.25 -9.18
N ALA A 207 -2.52 2.36 -8.45
CA ALA A 207 -3.63 3.16 -7.92
C ALA A 207 -4.58 3.68 -9.02
N ILE A 208 -4.04 4.03 -10.19
CA ILE A 208 -4.85 4.44 -11.36
C ILE A 208 -5.64 3.24 -11.92
N ALA A 209 -5.01 2.08 -12.04
CA ALA A 209 -5.67 0.88 -12.56
C ALA A 209 -6.77 0.38 -11.61
N ILE A 210 -6.49 0.32 -10.32
CA ILE A 210 -7.44 -0.17 -9.31
C ILE A 210 -8.65 0.75 -9.16
N ARG A 211 -8.48 2.07 -9.34
CA ARG A 211 -9.60 3.04 -9.33
C ARG A 211 -10.68 2.70 -10.36
N TYR A 212 -10.30 2.17 -11.54
CA TYR A 212 -11.25 1.70 -12.53
C TYR A 212 -11.89 0.37 -12.08
N LEU A 213 -11.09 -0.57 -11.61
CA LEU A 213 -11.54 -1.93 -11.29
C LEU A 213 -12.48 -1.98 -10.07
N THR A 214 -12.25 -1.15 -9.06
CA THR A 214 -13.09 -1.10 -7.84
C THR A 214 -14.52 -0.61 -8.10
N GLN A 215 -14.80 -0.03 -9.28
CA GLN A 215 -16.16 0.31 -9.70
C GLN A 215 -16.98 -0.91 -10.13
N ARG A 216 -16.32 -2.05 -10.40
CA ARG A 216 -16.94 -3.26 -10.94
C ARG A 216 -16.68 -4.51 -10.11
N PHE A 217 -15.55 -4.56 -9.42
CA PHE A 217 -15.10 -5.73 -8.68
C PHE A 217 -14.88 -5.38 -7.22
N SER A 218 -15.15 -6.34 -6.34
CA SER A 218 -14.88 -6.17 -4.90
C SER A 218 -13.38 -6.10 -4.63
N ALA A 219 -12.99 -5.35 -3.59
CA ALA A 219 -11.60 -5.29 -3.15
C ALA A 219 -11.04 -6.67 -2.79
N LEU A 220 -11.89 -7.54 -2.22
CA LEU A 220 -11.53 -8.94 -1.92
C LEU A 220 -11.09 -9.70 -3.17
N PHE A 221 -11.83 -9.60 -4.27
CA PHE A 221 -11.49 -10.23 -5.55
C PHE A 221 -10.17 -9.67 -6.10
N LEU A 222 -10.01 -8.35 -6.11
CA LEU A 222 -8.80 -7.71 -6.64
C LEU A 222 -7.55 -8.08 -5.84
N THR A 223 -7.65 -8.12 -4.50
CA THR A 223 -6.55 -8.59 -3.64
C THR A 223 -6.25 -10.07 -3.85
N ALA A 224 -7.26 -10.91 -4.05
CA ALA A 224 -7.05 -12.31 -4.37
C ALA A 224 -6.32 -12.50 -5.71
N VAL A 225 -6.70 -11.75 -6.75
CA VAL A 225 -6.00 -11.76 -8.05
C VAL A 225 -4.54 -11.35 -7.90
N GLN A 226 -4.25 -10.30 -7.12
CA GLN A 226 -2.87 -9.89 -6.83
C GLN A 226 -2.08 -11.01 -6.12
N ALA A 227 -2.68 -11.67 -5.13
CA ALA A 227 -2.03 -12.76 -4.41
C ALA A 227 -1.71 -13.94 -5.35
N PHE A 228 -2.69 -14.41 -6.15
CA PHE A 228 -2.49 -15.52 -7.09
C PHE A 228 -1.47 -15.18 -8.19
N VAL A 229 -1.58 -14.01 -8.81
CA VAL A 229 -0.61 -13.58 -9.84
C VAL A 229 0.76 -13.41 -9.23
N GLY A 230 0.87 -12.82 -8.03
CA GLY A 230 2.13 -12.67 -7.31
C GLY A 230 2.76 -14.02 -6.98
N ALA A 231 2.00 -15.00 -6.49
CA ALA A 231 2.51 -16.33 -6.20
C ALA A 231 3.08 -17.02 -7.46
N ILE A 232 2.37 -16.91 -8.59
CA ILE A 232 2.83 -17.47 -9.87
C ILE A 232 4.07 -16.73 -10.37
N PHE A 233 4.08 -15.40 -10.33
CA PHE A 233 5.16 -14.56 -10.84
C PHE A 233 6.45 -14.71 -10.04
N PHE A 234 6.36 -14.74 -8.71
CA PHE A 234 7.54 -14.84 -7.84
C PHE A 234 8.07 -16.26 -7.69
N LEU A 235 7.32 -17.31 -8.08
CA LEU A 235 7.78 -18.70 -8.02
C LEU A 235 9.14 -18.93 -8.74
N PRO A 236 9.32 -18.58 -10.04
CA PRO A 236 10.61 -18.79 -10.71
C PRO A 236 11.74 -17.96 -10.07
N LEU A 237 11.44 -16.78 -9.56
CA LEU A 237 12.44 -15.93 -8.90
C LEU A 237 12.85 -16.51 -7.53
N ALA A 238 11.92 -17.08 -6.78
CA ALA A 238 12.20 -17.77 -5.52
C ALA A 238 13.01 -19.07 -5.75
N ILE A 239 12.70 -19.83 -6.82
CA ILE A 239 13.50 -21.02 -7.21
C ILE A 239 14.92 -20.59 -7.59
N TRP A 240 15.08 -19.50 -8.33
CA TRP A 240 16.39 -18.98 -8.66
C TRP A 240 17.18 -18.57 -7.41
N GLU A 241 16.59 -17.84 -6.46
CA GLU A 241 17.23 -17.49 -5.19
C GLU A 241 17.59 -18.74 -4.37
N TYR A 242 16.69 -19.74 -4.31
CA TYR A 242 16.96 -21.00 -3.61
C TYR A 242 18.21 -21.72 -4.14
N ASN A 243 18.44 -21.67 -5.45
CA ASN A 243 19.60 -22.32 -6.07
C ASN A 243 20.89 -21.47 -6.00
N THR A 244 20.79 -20.16 -5.68
CA THR A 244 21.94 -19.23 -5.71
C THR A 244 22.34 -18.71 -4.35
N LEU A 245 21.44 -18.74 -3.37
CA LEU A 245 21.66 -18.23 -2.01
C LEU A 245 21.66 -19.36 -0.99
N ASN A 246 22.51 -19.25 0.01
CA ASN A 246 22.46 -20.11 1.18
C ASN A 246 21.33 -19.66 2.11
N MET A 247 20.11 -20.14 1.83
CA MET A 247 18.93 -19.77 2.59
C MET A 247 18.86 -20.52 3.92
N THR A 248 18.42 -19.80 4.95
CA THR A 248 18.13 -20.37 6.26
C THR A 248 16.67 -20.15 6.61
N LEU A 249 15.90 -21.22 6.70
CA LEU A 249 14.50 -21.17 7.11
C LEU A 249 14.42 -21.54 8.61
N ASN A 250 14.25 -20.54 9.44
CA ASN A 250 14.03 -20.69 10.88
C ASN A 250 12.59 -20.29 11.25
N THR A 251 12.20 -20.55 12.49
CA THR A 251 10.85 -20.25 13.00
C THR A 251 10.52 -18.77 12.90
N GLU A 252 11.48 -17.90 13.15
CA GLU A 252 11.30 -16.44 13.09
C GLU A 252 10.90 -15.98 11.67
N VAL A 253 11.64 -16.45 10.67
CA VAL A 253 11.36 -16.13 9.26
C VAL A 253 10.00 -16.65 8.83
N ILE A 254 9.61 -17.86 9.25
CA ILE A 254 8.26 -18.39 8.98
C ILE A 254 7.19 -17.50 9.60
N LEU A 255 7.38 -17.04 10.83
CA LEU A 255 6.43 -16.14 11.49
C LEU A 255 6.32 -14.79 10.76
N TRP A 256 7.45 -14.23 10.27
CA TRP A 256 7.40 -13.01 9.45
C TRP A 256 6.64 -13.20 8.14
N ILE A 257 6.83 -14.34 7.45
CA ILE A 257 6.09 -14.62 6.20
C ILE A 257 4.60 -14.79 6.48
N LEU A 258 4.21 -15.51 7.54
CA LEU A 258 2.82 -15.65 7.96
C LEU A 258 2.22 -14.29 8.31
N TYR A 259 2.95 -13.47 9.04
CA TYR A 259 2.54 -12.11 9.37
C TYR A 259 2.31 -11.26 8.12
N LEU A 260 3.25 -11.25 7.18
CA LEU A 260 3.14 -10.53 5.91
C LEU A 260 1.97 -11.02 5.07
N GLY A 261 1.75 -12.33 4.97
CA GLY A 261 0.67 -12.91 4.17
C GLY A 261 -0.71 -12.70 4.78
N ILE A 262 -0.87 -12.90 6.08
CA ILE A 262 -2.18 -12.87 6.76
C ILE A 262 -2.48 -11.48 7.28
N VAL A 263 -1.61 -10.95 8.17
CA VAL A 263 -1.91 -9.70 8.88
C VAL A 263 -1.76 -8.50 7.95
N VAL A 264 -0.65 -8.42 7.22
CA VAL A 264 -0.38 -7.26 6.36
C VAL A 264 -1.24 -7.32 5.09
N THR A 265 -1.22 -8.42 4.36
CA THR A 265 -1.93 -8.48 3.08
C THR A 265 -3.44 -8.56 3.27
N ILE A 266 -3.96 -9.47 4.10
CA ILE A 266 -5.41 -9.64 4.25
C ILE A 266 -5.96 -8.65 5.27
N GLY A 267 -5.32 -8.55 6.45
CA GLY A 267 -5.78 -7.69 7.54
C GLY A 267 -5.68 -6.20 7.19
N GLY A 268 -4.52 -5.76 6.70
CA GLY A 268 -4.29 -4.36 6.33
C GLY A 268 -5.29 -3.86 5.28
N TYR A 269 -5.43 -4.57 4.17
CA TYR A 269 -6.42 -4.22 3.13
C TYR A 269 -7.86 -4.35 3.63
N GLY A 270 -8.17 -5.38 4.44
CA GLY A 270 -9.50 -5.55 5.03
C GLY A 270 -9.91 -4.38 5.92
N MET A 271 -9.02 -3.96 6.83
CA MET A 271 -9.26 -2.82 7.72
C MET A 271 -9.39 -1.50 6.95
N PHE A 272 -8.52 -1.28 5.96
CA PHE A 272 -8.57 -0.09 5.12
C PHE A 272 -9.88 0.01 4.32
N ASN A 273 -10.29 -1.07 3.67
CA ASN A 273 -11.53 -1.13 2.90
C ASN A 273 -12.78 -0.95 3.80
N LEU A 274 -12.77 -1.54 5.01
CA LEU A 274 -13.84 -1.33 5.98
C LEU A 274 -13.88 0.13 6.46
N ALA A 275 -12.73 0.76 6.65
CA ALA A 275 -12.67 2.18 6.99
C ALA A 275 -13.22 3.06 5.85
N LEU A 276 -12.91 2.74 4.58
CA LEU A 276 -13.44 3.47 3.42
C LEU A 276 -14.96 3.34 3.26
N SER A 277 -15.58 2.28 3.77
CA SER A 277 -17.06 2.17 3.81
C SER A 277 -17.71 3.13 4.84
N ARG A 278 -16.91 3.74 5.73
CA ARG A 278 -17.36 4.59 6.84
C ARG A 278 -16.85 6.03 6.75
N ILE A 279 -15.68 6.22 6.13
CA ILE A 279 -14.98 7.51 6.03
C ILE A 279 -14.72 7.81 4.56
N GLU A 280 -14.92 9.06 4.15
CA GLU A 280 -14.63 9.52 2.80
C GLU A 280 -13.18 9.23 2.39
N ALA A 281 -12.98 8.75 1.15
CA ALA A 281 -11.65 8.40 0.63
C ALA A 281 -10.65 9.57 0.70
N SER A 282 -11.12 10.81 0.50
CA SER A 282 -10.31 12.02 0.62
C SER A 282 -9.77 12.25 2.04
N ARG A 283 -10.54 11.87 3.06
CA ARG A 283 -10.09 11.92 4.46
C ARG A 283 -9.17 10.75 4.79
N ALA A 284 -9.50 9.55 4.30
CA ALA A 284 -8.69 8.36 4.51
C ALA A 284 -7.28 8.51 3.91
N SER A 285 -7.15 9.17 2.74
CA SER A 285 -5.85 9.37 2.09
C SER A 285 -4.85 10.20 2.92
N VAL A 286 -5.34 11.09 3.80
CA VAL A 286 -4.47 11.84 4.69
C VAL A 286 -3.76 10.92 5.70
N PHE A 287 -4.44 9.84 6.13
CA PHE A 287 -3.85 8.88 7.07
C PHE A 287 -2.71 8.07 6.48
N VAL A 288 -2.66 7.89 5.16
CA VAL A 288 -1.54 7.20 4.48
C VAL A 288 -0.20 7.88 4.78
N ASN A 289 -0.20 9.19 5.00
CA ASN A 289 1.01 9.94 5.39
C ASN A 289 1.52 9.61 6.81
N LEU A 290 0.78 8.81 7.58
CA LEU A 290 1.25 8.29 8.87
C LEU A 290 2.16 7.06 8.71
N ILE A 291 2.12 6.38 7.56
CA ILE A 291 2.98 5.21 7.30
C ILE A 291 4.46 5.55 7.55
N PRO A 292 5.05 6.59 6.94
CA PRO A 292 6.45 6.91 7.18
C PRO A 292 6.76 7.19 8.65
N VAL A 293 5.85 7.87 9.37
CA VAL A 293 6.03 8.16 10.80
C VAL A 293 6.05 6.87 11.61
N PHE A 294 5.07 6.00 11.40
CA PHE A 294 5.02 4.71 12.08
C PHE A 294 6.21 3.82 11.72
N THR A 295 6.64 3.81 10.44
CA THR A 295 7.78 3.01 10.00
C THR A 295 9.07 3.43 10.73
N VAL A 296 9.34 4.73 10.86
CA VAL A 296 10.51 5.22 11.59
C VAL A 296 10.46 4.82 13.06
N ILE A 297 9.30 4.97 13.71
CA ILE A 297 9.13 4.57 15.12
C ILE A 297 9.35 3.06 15.27
N LEU A 298 8.74 2.24 14.42
CA LEU A 298 8.87 0.78 14.48
C LEU A 298 10.29 0.32 14.14
N ALA A 299 10.94 0.94 13.16
CA ALA A 299 12.32 0.64 12.79
C ALA A 299 13.29 0.95 13.93
N TYR A 300 13.08 2.06 14.66
CA TYR A 300 13.82 2.37 15.87
C TYR A 300 13.59 1.31 16.95
N LEU A 301 12.34 0.93 17.22
CA LEU A 301 12.00 -0.01 18.30
C LEU A 301 12.44 -1.46 18.02
N PHE A 302 12.32 -1.94 16.79
CA PHE A 302 12.53 -3.34 16.45
C PHE A 302 13.84 -3.64 15.72
N LEU A 303 14.38 -2.68 14.97
CA LEU A 303 15.62 -2.85 14.21
C LEU A 303 16.78 -2.02 14.77
N GLY A 304 16.54 -1.14 15.78
CA GLY A 304 17.55 -0.23 16.31
C GLY A 304 18.01 0.84 15.32
N GLU A 305 17.23 1.08 14.25
CA GLU A 305 17.56 2.10 13.25
C GLU A 305 17.39 3.50 13.83
N VAL A 306 18.42 4.34 13.71
CA VAL A 306 18.39 5.74 14.16
C VAL A 306 18.69 6.64 12.98
N LEU A 307 17.73 7.49 12.62
CA LEU A 307 17.95 8.56 11.64
C LEU A 307 18.85 9.65 12.23
N LYS A 308 19.85 10.06 11.46
CA LYS A 308 20.70 11.19 11.81
C LYS A 308 19.89 12.50 11.76
N PRO A 309 20.31 13.54 12.51
CA PRO A 309 19.59 14.83 12.47
C PRO A 309 19.40 15.39 11.04
N VAL A 310 20.38 15.22 10.16
CA VAL A 310 20.29 15.65 8.76
C VAL A 310 19.26 14.85 7.98
N GLU A 311 19.13 13.54 8.26
CA GLU A 311 18.12 12.66 7.63
C GLU A 311 16.73 12.99 8.13
N LEU A 312 16.57 13.36 9.42
CA LEU A 312 15.31 13.85 9.97
C LEU A 312 14.86 15.16 9.32
N ILE A 313 15.78 16.10 9.10
CA ILE A 313 15.47 17.35 8.40
C ILE A 313 15.03 17.06 6.96
N ALA A 314 15.79 16.24 6.23
CA ALA A 314 15.46 15.84 4.86
C ALA A 314 14.09 15.15 4.78
N SER A 315 13.78 14.26 5.73
CA SER A 315 12.48 13.60 5.88
C SER A 315 11.35 14.62 6.13
N GLY A 316 11.61 15.63 6.97
CA GLY A 316 10.68 16.74 7.20
C GLY A 316 10.38 17.52 5.91
N VAL A 317 11.40 17.75 5.07
CA VAL A 317 11.23 18.42 3.76
C VAL A 317 10.37 17.58 2.81
N ILE A 318 10.56 16.25 2.76
CA ILE A 318 9.71 15.33 1.98
C ILE A 318 8.25 15.47 2.43
N LEU A 319 8.00 15.30 3.73
CA LEU A 319 6.64 15.36 4.30
C LEU A 319 5.97 16.72 4.06
N CYS A 320 6.70 17.83 4.22
CA CYS A 320 6.20 19.16 3.90
C CYS A 320 5.80 19.27 2.42
N GLY A 321 6.62 18.78 1.51
CA GLY A 321 6.31 18.74 0.08
C GLY A 321 5.03 17.97 -0.22
N VAL A 322 4.87 16.78 0.37
CA VAL A 322 3.67 15.95 0.23
C VAL A 322 2.43 16.66 0.78
N VAL A 323 2.51 17.23 1.97
CA VAL A 323 1.40 17.98 2.58
C VAL A 323 1.00 19.18 1.72
N ILE A 324 1.95 19.97 1.24
CA ILE A 324 1.69 21.11 0.34
C ILE A 324 0.96 20.66 -0.93
N SER A 325 1.36 19.54 -1.51
CA SER A 325 0.73 18.99 -2.73
C SER A 325 -0.74 18.62 -2.53
N GLN A 326 -1.13 18.24 -1.31
CA GLN A 326 -2.47 17.78 -0.97
C GLN A 326 -3.40 18.90 -0.47
N LEU A 327 -2.88 20.12 -0.24
CA LEU A 327 -3.71 21.21 0.22
C LEU A 327 -4.76 21.62 -0.83
N PRO A 328 -6.04 21.80 -0.43
CA PRO A 328 -7.09 22.23 -1.35
C PRO A 328 -6.76 23.59 -1.99
N GLU A 329 -7.09 23.74 -3.27
CA GLU A 329 -6.98 25.06 -3.92
C GLU A 329 -8.01 26.03 -3.31
N ILE A 330 -7.52 27.12 -2.76
CA ILE A 330 -8.37 28.27 -2.39
C ILE A 330 -8.83 28.90 -3.70
N LYS A 331 -10.03 28.52 -4.18
CA LYS A 331 -10.64 29.23 -5.32
C LYS A 331 -10.80 30.69 -4.92
N SER A 332 -9.94 31.55 -5.44
CA SER A 332 -10.15 33.00 -5.36
C SER A 332 -11.55 33.28 -5.89
N ARG A 333 -12.45 33.75 -5.01
CA ARG A 333 -13.73 34.32 -5.42
C ARG A 333 -13.38 35.52 -6.29
N LYS A 334 -13.34 35.37 -7.62
CA LYS A 334 -13.46 36.51 -8.50
C LYS A 334 -14.73 37.23 -8.08
N LYS A 335 -14.59 38.38 -7.42
CA LYS A 335 -15.67 39.34 -7.25
C LYS A 335 -16.19 39.59 -8.67
N LYS A 336 -17.41 39.11 -8.97
CA LYS A 336 -18.18 39.60 -10.08
C LYS A 336 -18.40 41.07 -9.73
N GLY A 337 -17.64 41.97 -10.37
CA GLY A 337 -17.91 43.39 -10.35
C GLY A 337 -19.32 43.60 -10.88
N VAL A 338 -20.03 44.41 -10.18
CA VAL A 338 -21.32 45.02 -10.52
C VAL A 338 -21.14 45.87 -11.78
#